data_2fdbd34cf33b477fef3ee9dada79efe2
#
_entry.id   2fdbd34cf33b477fef3ee9dada79efe2
#
_cell.length_a   1.000
_cell.length_b   1.000
_cell.length_c   1.000
_cell.angle_alpha   90.00
_cell.angle_beta   90.00
_cell.angle_gamma   90.00
#
_symmetry.space_group_name_H-M   'P 1'
#
loop_
_entity.id
_entity.type
_entity.pdbx_description
1 polymer ?
#
loop_
_entity_poly.entity_id
_entity_poly.type
_entity_poly.pdbx_seq_one_letter_code
_entity_poly.pdbx_strand_id
1 'polypeptide(L)'
;MNKQKLVRFINKYYLNGVVNSVILNSKSDLQELSARFISGDKTLLGDLTMDKWDFENSDIGIYNTEQLLKLLAVMDEDVNVSLSRAGDKSIALKVSDSSSSVNYMLSDTSIINEPPQMKAIPDFELSIDVTPQVINKFIAGK
;
A
#
# COMPACT_ATOMS: atom_id res chain seq x y z
N MET A 1 5.87 9.92 12.47
CA MET A 1 6.24 8.81 11.58
C MET A 1 6.95 9.36 10.35
N ASN A 2 7.96 8.68 9.88
CA ASN A 2 8.64 9.09 8.64
C ASN A 2 7.75 8.78 7.42
N LYS A 3 7.41 9.81 6.66
CA LYS A 3 6.59 9.76 5.45
C LYS A 3 7.13 8.78 4.42
N GLN A 4 8.45 8.73 4.22
CA GLN A 4 9.08 7.89 3.21
C GLN A 4 8.81 6.39 3.43
N LYS A 5 8.64 5.97 4.69
CA LYS A 5 8.29 4.58 5.00
C LYS A 5 6.93 4.21 4.40
N LEU A 6 5.94 5.07 4.60
CA LEU A 6 4.60 4.88 4.02
C LEU A 6 4.62 4.98 2.49
N VAL A 7 5.31 5.97 1.94
CA VAL A 7 5.42 6.15 0.48
C VAL A 7 6.09 4.95 -0.19
N ARG A 8 7.15 4.39 0.41
CA ARG A 8 7.79 3.17 -0.12
C ARG A 8 6.85 1.97 -0.11
N PHE A 9 6.08 1.80 0.94
CA PHE A 9 5.08 0.75 1.01
C PHE A 9 4.02 0.91 -0.09
N ILE A 10 3.48 2.11 -0.23
CA ILE A 10 2.48 2.42 -1.25
C ILE A 10 3.02 2.14 -2.66
N ASN A 11 4.22 2.57 -2.98
CA ASN A 11 4.81 2.37 -4.30
C ASN A 11 5.02 0.89 -4.66
N LYS A 12 5.22 0.03 -3.65
CA LYS A 12 5.38 -1.42 -3.86
C LYS A 12 4.10 -2.11 -4.32
N TYR A 13 2.92 -1.63 -3.94
CA TYR A 13 1.67 -2.18 -4.47
C TYR A 13 1.13 -1.37 -5.66
N TYR A 14 1.34 -0.06 -5.65
CA TYR A 14 0.80 0.84 -6.67
C TYR A 14 1.38 0.59 -8.06
N LEU A 15 2.66 0.22 -8.14
CA LEU A 15 3.36 -0.17 -9.36
C LEU A 15 3.13 0.82 -10.50
N ASN A 16 3.28 2.11 -10.20
CA ASN A 16 3.10 3.21 -11.14
C ASN A 16 1.73 3.21 -11.84
N GLY A 17 0.68 2.87 -11.12
CA GLY A 17 -0.71 2.92 -11.58
C GLY A 17 -1.33 1.59 -11.98
N VAL A 18 -0.57 0.50 -11.93
CA VAL A 18 -1.10 -0.85 -12.23
C VAL A 18 -2.16 -1.26 -11.21
N VAL A 19 -1.94 -0.94 -9.93
CA VAL A 19 -2.90 -1.18 -8.84
C VAL A 19 -3.24 0.13 -8.15
N ASN A 20 -4.42 0.66 -8.38
CA ASN A 20 -4.83 1.96 -7.83
C ASN A 20 -5.71 1.84 -6.58
N SER A 21 -6.40 0.73 -6.39
CA SER A 21 -7.27 0.48 -5.24
C SER A 21 -6.77 -0.71 -4.42
N VAL A 22 -6.76 -0.56 -3.10
CA VAL A 22 -6.26 -1.58 -2.19
C VAL A 22 -6.89 -1.43 -0.81
N ILE A 23 -6.95 -2.52 -0.04
CA ILE A 23 -7.24 -2.48 1.39
C ILE A 23 -5.93 -2.70 2.13
N LEU A 24 -5.55 -1.74 2.97
CA LEU A 24 -4.42 -1.87 3.87
C LEU A 24 -4.91 -2.40 5.22
N ASN A 25 -4.30 -3.47 5.69
CA ASN A 25 -4.62 -4.08 6.98
C ASN A 25 -3.53 -3.71 7.99
N SER A 26 -3.89 -2.95 9.00
CA SER A 26 -3.01 -2.59 10.11
C SER A 26 -3.30 -3.47 11.33
N LYS A 27 -2.26 -4.09 11.87
CA LYS A 27 -2.31 -4.94 13.06
C LYS A 27 -1.34 -4.41 14.11
N SER A 28 -1.87 -3.75 15.13
CA SER A 28 -1.06 -3.13 16.19
C SER A 28 -0.33 -4.15 17.06
N ASP A 29 -0.93 -5.30 17.32
CA ASP A 29 -0.34 -6.38 18.11
C ASP A 29 0.90 -7.00 17.43
N LEU A 30 0.91 -7.04 16.11
CA LEU A 30 2.03 -7.52 15.30
C LEU A 30 2.96 -6.38 14.84
N GLN A 31 2.59 -5.11 15.08
CA GLN A 31 3.25 -3.94 14.51
C GLN A 31 3.47 -4.08 12.99
N GLU A 32 2.41 -4.48 12.30
CA GLU A 32 2.45 -4.86 10.90
C GLU A 32 1.44 -4.07 10.08
N LEU A 33 1.86 -3.63 8.89
CA LEU A 33 0.99 -3.17 7.83
C LEU A 33 1.09 -4.13 6.65
N SER A 34 -0.04 -4.65 6.21
CA SER A 34 -0.09 -5.58 5.09
C SER A 34 -1.11 -5.16 4.04
N ALA A 35 -0.91 -5.60 2.82
CA ALA A 35 -1.83 -5.43 1.71
C ALA A 35 -1.77 -6.62 0.78
N ARG A 36 -2.94 -7.12 0.40
CA ARG A 36 -3.10 -8.07 -0.71
C ARG A 36 -3.77 -7.31 -1.83
N PHE A 37 -3.23 -7.39 -3.02
CA PHE A 37 -3.68 -6.57 -4.13
C PHE A 37 -3.78 -7.36 -5.43
N ILE A 38 -4.64 -6.86 -6.31
CA ILE A 38 -4.88 -7.42 -7.64
C ILE A 38 -4.95 -6.26 -8.65
N SER A 39 -4.32 -6.45 -9.80
CA SER A 39 -4.44 -5.50 -10.91
C SER A 39 -5.86 -5.49 -11.49
N GLY A 40 -6.24 -4.37 -12.13
CA GLY A 40 -7.58 -4.23 -12.71
C GLY A 40 -7.92 -5.27 -13.78
N ASP A 41 -6.92 -5.71 -14.54
CA ASP A 41 -7.02 -6.78 -15.54
C ASP A 41 -6.87 -8.20 -14.96
N LYS A 42 -6.66 -8.30 -13.64
CA LYS A 42 -6.48 -9.55 -12.89
C LYS A 42 -5.28 -10.41 -13.32
N THR A 43 -4.30 -9.81 -13.95
CA THR A 43 -3.07 -10.51 -14.38
C THR A 43 -1.97 -10.50 -13.32
N LEU A 44 -2.05 -9.61 -12.34
CA LEU A 44 -1.08 -9.46 -11.27
C LEU A 44 -1.75 -9.60 -9.92
N LEU A 45 -1.26 -10.52 -9.11
CA LEU A 45 -1.60 -10.68 -7.69
C LEU A 45 -0.36 -10.40 -6.85
N GLY A 46 -0.55 -9.75 -5.73
CA GLY A 46 0.55 -9.50 -4.81
C GLY A 46 0.14 -9.54 -3.36
N ASP A 47 1.12 -9.81 -2.52
CA ASP A 47 1.04 -9.78 -1.07
C ASP A 47 2.23 -9.00 -0.54
N LEU A 48 1.98 -8.03 0.31
CA LEU A 48 2.99 -7.10 0.81
C LEU A 48 2.82 -6.94 2.31
N THR A 49 3.93 -7.04 3.04
CA THR A 49 3.96 -6.86 4.48
C THR A 49 5.11 -5.92 4.86
N MET A 50 4.85 -5.03 5.80
CA MET A 50 5.83 -4.12 6.38
C MET A 50 5.80 -4.22 7.88
N ASP A 51 6.97 -4.47 8.48
CA ASP A 51 7.18 -4.52 9.92
C ASP A 51 7.36 -3.14 10.54
N LYS A 52 7.35 -3.11 11.88
CA LYS A 52 7.56 -1.89 12.68
C LYS A 52 6.60 -0.77 12.30
N TRP A 53 5.36 -1.15 12.06
CA TRP A 53 4.26 -0.25 11.82
C TRP A 53 3.47 -0.10 13.11
N ASP A 54 3.66 1.02 13.80
CA ASP A 54 2.96 1.34 15.03
C ASP A 54 1.70 2.16 14.72
N PHE A 55 0.59 1.46 14.58
CA PHE A 55 -0.70 2.06 14.25
C PHE A 55 -1.85 1.19 14.77
N GLU A 56 -3.01 1.80 14.96
CA GLU A 56 -4.19 1.09 15.45
C GLU A 56 -4.67 -0.01 14.50
N ASN A 57 -5.33 -1.02 15.05
CA ASN A 57 -5.97 -2.07 14.25
C ASN A 57 -7.03 -1.46 13.34
N SER A 58 -6.88 -1.64 12.04
CA SER A 58 -7.81 -1.07 11.08
C SER A 58 -7.66 -1.66 9.69
N ASP A 59 -8.79 -1.67 8.98
CA ASP A 59 -8.83 -1.89 7.54
C ASP A 59 -9.03 -0.54 6.86
N ILE A 60 -8.07 -0.16 6.03
CA ILE A 60 -8.00 1.15 5.41
C ILE A 60 -8.24 0.99 3.91
N GLY A 61 -9.42 1.37 3.44
CA GLY A 61 -9.79 1.29 2.03
C GLY A 61 -9.24 2.47 1.22
N ILE A 62 -8.23 2.24 0.41
CA ILE A 62 -7.67 3.23 -0.50
C ILE A 62 -8.22 2.97 -1.90
N TYR A 63 -9.09 3.85 -2.38
CA TYR A 63 -9.68 3.73 -3.71
C TYR A 63 -8.83 4.39 -4.79
N ASN A 64 -8.20 5.52 -4.48
CA ASN A 64 -7.38 6.28 -5.41
C ASN A 64 -6.00 6.54 -4.81
N THR A 65 -5.08 5.62 -5.04
CA THR A 65 -3.70 5.70 -4.53
C THR A 65 -2.93 6.87 -5.12
N GLU A 66 -3.17 7.22 -6.38
CA GLU A 66 -2.51 8.37 -7.01
C GLU A 66 -2.81 9.67 -6.25
N GLN A 67 -4.06 9.87 -5.85
CA GLN A 67 -4.45 11.03 -5.05
C GLN A 67 -3.77 11.04 -3.68
N LEU A 68 -3.71 9.89 -3.01
CA LEU A 68 -3.02 9.77 -1.73
C LEU A 68 -1.53 10.12 -1.86
N LEU A 69 -0.86 9.62 -2.90
CA LEU A 69 0.55 9.96 -3.16
C LEU A 69 0.76 11.45 -3.43
N LYS A 70 -0.14 12.09 -4.17
CA LYS A 70 -0.09 13.54 -4.40
C LYS A 70 -0.25 14.34 -3.11
N LEU A 71 -1.14 13.92 -2.22
CA LEU A 71 -1.31 14.54 -0.91
C LEU A 71 -0.05 14.36 -0.03
N LEU A 72 0.52 13.16 -0.01
CA LEU A 72 1.76 12.91 0.74
C LEU A 72 2.96 13.67 0.18
N ALA A 73 2.99 13.94 -1.13
CA ALA A 73 4.10 14.64 -1.77
C ALA A 73 4.29 16.07 -1.25
N VAL A 74 3.21 16.75 -0.84
CA VAL A 74 3.26 18.13 -0.33
C VAL A 74 3.53 18.22 1.16
N MET A 75 3.57 17.09 1.88
CA MET A 75 3.82 17.04 3.32
C MET A 75 5.32 16.98 3.63
N ASP A 76 5.69 17.44 4.83
CA ASP A 76 7.05 17.29 5.36
C ASP A 76 7.46 15.83 5.55
N GLU A 77 8.75 15.58 5.85
CA GLU A 77 9.29 14.21 6.06
C GLU A 77 8.69 13.52 7.28
N ASP A 78 8.42 14.27 8.35
CA ASP A 78 7.78 13.73 9.55
C ASP A 78 6.30 14.10 9.57
N VAL A 79 5.46 13.07 9.56
CA VAL A 79 4.02 13.21 9.56
C VAL A 79 3.37 12.47 10.72
N ASN A 80 2.26 12.99 11.18
CA ASN A 80 1.33 12.27 12.06
C ASN A 80 0.18 11.73 11.22
N VAL A 81 -0.10 10.45 11.39
CA VAL A 81 -1.19 9.76 10.69
C VAL A 81 -2.19 9.28 11.72
N SER A 82 -3.46 9.54 11.48
CA SER A 82 -4.56 9.09 12.33
C SER A 82 -5.79 8.78 11.48
N LEU A 83 -6.72 8.02 12.05
CA LEU A 83 -8.00 7.70 11.42
C LEU A 83 -9.13 8.51 12.04
N SER A 84 -9.98 9.04 11.18
CA SER A 84 -11.30 9.51 11.57
C SER A 84 -12.31 8.39 11.38
N ARG A 85 -13.11 8.13 12.41
CA ARG A 85 -14.09 7.04 12.40
C ARG A 85 -15.51 7.55 12.56
N ALA A 86 -16.45 6.85 11.98
CA ALA A 86 -17.87 6.97 12.23
C ALA A 86 -18.39 5.60 12.69
N GLY A 87 -18.57 5.45 14.01
CA GLY A 87 -18.81 4.12 14.60
C GLY A 87 -17.60 3.21 14.41
N ASP A 88 -17.82 2.03 13.89
CA ASP A 88 -16.76 1.04 13.63
C ASP A 88 -16.04 1.24 12.28
N LYS A 89 -16.52 2.16 11.45
CA LYS A 89 -15.95 2.40 10.11
C LYS A 89 -14.93 3.52 10.12
N SER A 90 -13.78 3.28 9.51
CA SER A 90 -12.78 4.31 9.20
C SER A 90 -13.24 5.09 7.98
N ILE A 91 -13.41 6.42 8.12
CA ILE A 91 -13.94 7.29 7.06
C ILE A 91 -12.89 8.18 6.39
N ALA A 92 -11.85 8.53 7.10
CA ALA A 92 -10.78 9.36 6.57
C ALA A 92 -9.43 9.04 7.22
N LEU A 93 -8.39 9.13 6.42
CA LEU A 93 -7.00 9.12 6.89
C LEU A 93 -6.54 10.57 7.00
N LYS A 94 -6.29 11.01 8.20
CA LYS A 94 -5.76 12.34 8.48
C LYS A 94 -4.25 12.27 8.52
N VAL A 95 -3.61 13.08 7.70
CA VAL A 95 -2.15 13.23 7.68
C VAL A 95 -1.82 14.69 7.99
N SER A 96 -0.96 14.93 8.95
CA SER A 96 -0.55 16.27 9.35
C SER A 96 0.95 16.35 9.57
N ASP A 97 1.52 17.49 9.24
CA ASP A 97 2.90 17.87 9.54
C ASP A 97 2.94 19.11 10.44
N SER A 98 4.09 19.76 10.50
CA SER A 98 4.29 20.96 11.31
C SER A 98 3.45 22.18 10.87
N SER A 99 3.06 22.23 9.60
CA SER A 99 2.45 23.40 8.97
C SER A 99 1.08 23.16 8.35
N SER A 100 0.75 21.90 8.08
CA SER A 100 -0.45 21.56 7.33
C SER A 100 -1.12 20.27 7.82
N SER A 101 -2.38 20.12 7.45
CA SER A 101 -3.17 18.92 7.73
C SER A 101 -4.07 18.63 6.54
N VAL A 102 -4.07 17.39 6.08
CA VAL A 102 -4.93 16.93 4.99
C VAL A 102 -5.73 15.71 5.42
N ASN A 103 -6.94 15.60 4.91
CA ASN A 103 -7.79 14.44 5.09
C ASN A 103 -7.96 13.74 3.74
N TYR A 104 -7.56 12.48 3.70
CA TYR A 104 -7.84 11.60 2.58
C TYR A 104 -9.08 10.78 2.90
N MET A 105 -10.13 10.92 2.09
CA MET A 105 -11.38 10.18 2.29
C MET A 105 -11.18 8.71 1.91
N LEU A 106 -11.49 7.84 2.86
CA LEU A 106 -11.42 6.40 2.67
C LEU A 106 -12.67 5.87 1.98
N SER A 107 -12.50 4.80 1.25
CA SER A 107 -13.61 4.06 0.65
C SER A 107 -14.10 2.94 1.57
N ASP A 108 -15.37 2.58 1.43
CA ASP A 108 -15.87 1.35 2.02
C ASP A 108 -15.10 0.16 1.42
N THR A 109 -14.62 -0.72 2.29
CA THR A 109 -13.84 -1.89 1.86
C THR A 109 -14.61 -2.83 0.95
N SER A 110 -15.95 -2.81 1.01
CA SER A 110 -16.83 -3.64 0.17
C SER A 110 -16.77 -3.29 -1.33
N ILE A 111 -16.36 -2.08 -1.68
CA ILE A 111 -16.24 -1.65 -3.09
C ILE A 111 -14.85 -1.88 -3.69
N ILE A 112 -13.89 -2.27 -2.89
CA ILE A 112 -12.52 -2.57 -3.33
C ILE A 112 -12.40 -4.07 -3.56
N ASN A 113 -11.96 -4.45 -4.76
CA ASN A 113 -11.74 -5.86 -5.09
C ASN A 113 -10.57 -6.41 -4.29
N GLU A 114 -10.85 -7.42 -3.47
CA GLU A 114 -9.80 -8.20 -2.82
C GLU A 114 -9.39 -9.37 -3.70
N PRO A 115 -8.08 -9.66 -3.79
CA PRO A 115 -7.63 -10.87 -4.47
C PRO A 115 -8.08 -12.12 -3.70
N PRO A 116 -8.33 -13.25 -4.39
CA PRO A 116 -8.56 -14.52 -3.73
C PRO A 116 -7.33 -14.90 -2.92
N GLN A 117 -7.53 -15.74 -1.88
CA GLN A 117 -6.38 -16.30 -1.16
C GLN A 117 -5.50 -17.08 -2.14
N MET A 118 -4.20 -16.79 -2.11
CA MET A 118 -3.25 -17.54 -2.91
C MET A 118 -3.19 -18.99 -2.42
N LYS A 119 -3.44 -19.93 -3.33
CA LYS A 119 -3.17 -21.34 -3.10
C LYS A 119 -1.66 -21.56 -3.04
N ALA A 120 -1.24 -22.74 -2.54
CA ALA A 120 0.17 -23.09 -2.54
C ALA A 120 0.79 -22.88 -3.94
N ILE A 121 1.95 -22.22 -3.97
CA ILE A 121 2.71 -22.02 -5.21
C ILE A 121 3.24 -23.39 -5.63
N PRO A 122 3.05 -23.82 -6.90
CA PRO A 122 3.62 -25.07 -7.37
C PRO A 122 5.15 -25.02 -7.37
N ASP A 123 5.81 -26.17 -7.37
CA ASP A 123 7.26 -26.26 -7.49
C ASP A 123 7.74 -25.54 -8.77
N PHE A 124 8.83 -24.80 -8.64
CA PHE A 124 9.40 -24.08 -9.78
C PHE A 124 10.28 -25.03 -10.61
N GLU A 125 10.09 -25.02 -11.91
CA GLU A 125 10.96 -25.74 -12.85
C GLU A 125 12.28 -25.01 -13.13
N LEU A 126 12.28 -23.68 -12.95
CA LEU A 126 13.43 -22.81 -13.17
C LEU A 126 13.56 -21.78 -12.06
N SER A 127 14.77 -21.61 -11.57
CA SER A 127 15.11 -20.54 -10.61
C SER A 127 16.26 -19.71 -11.18
N ILE A 128 16.11 -18.39 -11.16
CA ILE A 128 17.15 -17.45 -11.60
C ILE A 128 17.37 -16.38 -10.53
N ASP A 129 18.60 -15.92 -10.39
CA ASP A 129 18.92 -14.79 -9.54
C ASP A 129 18.73 -13.48 -10.30
N VAL A 130 17.85 -12.63 -9.79
CA VAL A 130 17.63 -11.29 -10.34
C VAL A 130 18.58 -10.31 -9.67
N THR A 131 19.62 -9.93 -10.38
CA THR A 131 20.62 -8.95 -9.95
C THR A 131 20.38 -7.60 -10.61
N PRO A 132 20.95 -6.48 -10.09
CA PRO A 132 20.88 -5.19 -10.80
C PRO A 132 21.45 -5.26 -12.24
N GLN A 133 22.46 -6.09 -12.48
CA GLN A 133 23.02 -6.30 -13.82
C GLN A 133 22.02 -6.97 -14.75
N VAL A 134 21.26 -7.98 -14.28
CA VAL A 134 20.23 -8.65 -15.08
C VAL A 134 19.12 -7.66 -15.45
N ILE A 135 18.68 -6.83 -14.51
CA ILE A 135 17.67 -5.81 -14.75
C ILE A 135 18.15 -4.79 -15.78
N ASN A 136 19.39 -4.30 -15.66
CA ASN A 136 19.96 -3.34 -16.60
C ASN A 136 20.09 -3.91 -18.00
N LYS A 137 20.52 -5.17 -18.13
CA LYS A 137 20.57 -5.85 -19.42
C LYS A 137 19.19 -6.03 -20.04
N PHE A 138 18.21 -6.36 -19.26
CA PHE A 138 16.82 -6.48 -19.71
C PHE A 138 16.28 -5.15 -20.26
N ILE A 139 16.52 -4.05 -19.55
CA ILE A 139 16.13 -2.70 -19.96
C ILE A 139 16.85 -2.29 -21.25
N ALA A 140 18.15 -2.55 -21.35
CA ALA A 140 18.95 -2.21 -22.53
C ALA A 140 18.55 -3.02 -23.79
N GLY A 141 18.09 -4.26 -23.60
CA GLY A 141 17.64 -5.14 -24.70
C GLY A 141 16.18 -4.94 -25.14
N LYS A 142 15.48 -4.00 -24.51
CA LYS A 142 14.06 -3.75 -24.74
C LYS A 142 13.78 -3.01 -26.05
#